data_8e473bba6e6fe987dcadefb74625120d
#
_entry.id   8e473bba6e6fe987dcadefb74625120d
#
_cell.length_a   1.000
_cell.length_b   1.000
_cell.length_c   1.000
_cell.angle_alpha   90.00
_cell.angle_beta   90.00
_cell.angle_gamma   90.00
#
_symmetry.space_group_name_H-M   'P 1'
#
loop_
_entity.id
_entity.type
_entity.pdbx_description
1 polymer ?
#
loop_
_entity_poly.entity_id
_entity_poly.type
_entity_poly.pdbx_seq_one_letter_code
_entity_poly.pdbx_strand_id
1 'polypeptide(L)'
;MRAATHVACALALLGCTRQDGNLPVGEDGPSVVEQERYLRRLHIDLAGTAPSDAMLQAGVQRLAANGNIAATRRALAKELMQATSFAEVFVGELSNRALEGESVEARIDFACAVFRVVQCNNECGEPPAGDPCADCNCDPIPTLAAEREDLLKTTVDFASGASSSSIERRYAQTSAFRFPLAPEGVAERLFEAFLGRPVEAEEQRNVAMMVFGSFIPNSPAGLLFHRHGANYQELIDIVFTSEPYRDATVDGVFLRYLGRRAMPAELHHFSASLDAANPDVRGVVEAVVSSQEYFDQ
;
A
#
# COMPACT_ATOMS: atom_id res chain seq x y z
N MET A 1 -20.95 37.20 16.76
CA MET A 1 -20.46 36.19 17.70
C MET A 1 -21.51 35.10 17.86
N ARG A 2 -21.39 34.01 17.17
CA ARG A 2 -22.22 32.78 17.38
C ARG A 2 -21.25 31.65 17.67
N ALA A 3 -21.29 31.15 18.90
CA ALA A 3 -20.51 30.01 19.33
C ALA A 3 -21.07 28.74 18.65
N ALA A 4 -20.23 28.06 17.89
CA ALA A 4 -20.54 26.74 17.34
C ALA A 4 -20.21 25.71 18.42
N THR A 5 -21.25 25.13 18.97
CA THR A 5 -21.18 24.00 19.90
C THR A 5 -20.87 22.75 19.07
N HIS A 6 -19.63 22.28 19.08
CA HIS A 6 -19.29 20.97 18.54
C HIS A 6 -19.80 19.89 19.48
N VAL A 7 -20.90 19.27 19.10
CA VAL A 7 -21.38 18.03 19.71
C VAL A 7 -20.42 16.92 19.29
N ALA A 8 -19.64 16.45 20.25
CA ALA A 8 -18.88 15.23 20.13
C ALA A 8 -19.84 14.04 20.06
N CYS A 9 -20.16 13.60 18.84
CA CYS A 9 -20.87 12.36 18.60
C CYS A 9 -19.85 11.21 18.73
N ALA A 10 -19.63 10.79 19.98
CA ALA A 10 -18.78 9.64 20.28
C ALA A 10 -19.44 8.38 19.74
N LEU A 11 -18.80 7.79 18.77
CA LEU A 11 -18.75 6.39 18.37
C LEU A 11 -19.66 5.39 19.11
N ALA A 12 -20.86 5.28 18.64
CA ALA A 12 -21.73 4.12 18.85
C ALA A 12 -21.96 3.35 17.53
N LEU A 13 -20.93 3.23 16.68
CA LEU A 13 -21.00 2.45 15.43
C LEU A 13 -20.56 0.99 15.58
N LEU A 14 -20.54 0.47 16.81
CA LEU A 14 -20.27 -0.96 17.09
C LEU A 14 -21.52 -1.74 17.44
N GLY A 15 -22.67 -1.39 16.94
CA GLY A 15 -23.92 -2.01 17.36
C GLY A 15 -24.97 -2.25 16.29
N CYS A 16 -24.59 -2.61 15.06
CA CYS A 16 -25.51 -3.39 14.21
C CYS A 16 -25.32 -4.87 14.55
N THR A 17 -25.68 -5.26 15.76
CA THR A 17 -25.88 -6.67 16.09
C THR A 17 -27.09 -7.14 15.29
N ARG A 18 -26.82 -8.03 14.34
CA ARG A 18 -27.80 -8.94 13.79
C ARG A 18 -28.50 -9.59 14.99
N GLN A 19 -29.74 -9.26 15.16
CA GLN A 19 -30.59 -9.83 16.20
C GLN A 19 -31.03 -11.25 15.74
N ASP A 20 -30.08 -12.17 15.71
CA ASP A 20 -30.36 -13.60 15.57
C ASP A 20 -30.40 -14.19 16.96
N GLY A 21 -31.56 -14.79 17.21
CA GLY A 21 -32.07 -15.25 18.47
C GLY A 21 -31.10 -15.77 19.52
N ASN A 22 -31.31 -15.31 20.73
CA ASN A 22 -30.97 -15.88 22.05
C ASN A 22 -30.18 -17.20 22.02
N LEU A 23 -28.88 -17.15 21.70
CA LEU A 23 -27.92 -18.06 22.28
C LEU A 23 -27.44 -17.40 23.58
N PRO A 24 -27.43 -18.09 24.71
CA PRO A 24 -26.85 -17.56 25.93
C PRO A 24 -25.38 -17.23 25.60
N VAL A 25 -25.02 -15.95 25.62
CA VAL A 25 -23.63 -15.53 25.69
C VAL A 25 -23.12 -16.16 26.97
N GLY A 26 -22.29 -17.19 26.85
CA GLY A 26 -21.64 -17.78 28.01
C GLY A 26 -20.91 -16.66 28.76
N GLU A 27 -21.01 -16.65 30.07
CA GLU A 27 -20.37 -15.68 30.96
C GLU A 27 -18.83 -15.77 30.88
N ASP A 28 -18.31 -16.70 30.11
CA ASP A 28 -16.89 -16.92 29.92
C ASP A 28 -16.41 -16.15 28.66
N GLY A 29 -15.52 -15.19 28.87
CA GLY A 29 -14.84 -14.47 27.78
C GLY A 29 -14.16 -15.43 26.77
N PRO A 30 -13.58 -14.92 25.67
CA PRO A 30 -12.97 -15.76 24.63
C PRO A 30 -12.04 -16.82 25.23
N SER A 31 -12.15 -18.05 24.75
CA SER A 31 -11.32 -19.16 25.19
C SER A 31 -9.82 -18.92 24.89
N VAL A 32 -8.94 -19.57 25.61
CA VAL A 32 -7.48 -19.53 25.34
C VAL A 32 -7.19 -19.93 23.88
N VAL A 33 -7.90 -20.91 23.34
CA VAL A 33 -7.73 -21.38 21.97
C VAL A 33 -8.07 -20.29 20.93
N GLU A 34 -9.15 -19.54 21.15
CA GLU A 34 -9.52 -18.42 20.27
C GLU A 34 -8.50 -17.28 20.34
N GLN A 35 -8.01 -16.98 21.55
CA GLN A 35 -6.96 -15.98 21.74
C GLN A 35 -5.65 -16.39 21.07
N GLU A 36 -5.24 -17.67 21.18
CA GLU A 36 -4.05 -18.20 20.48
C GLU A 36 -4.22 -18.15 18.96
N ARG A 37 -5.40 -18.53 18.42
CA ARG A 37 -5.68 -18.45 16.99
C ARG A 37 -5.54 -17.03 16.48
N TYR A 38 -6.17 -16.07 17.16
CA TYR A 38 -6.04 -14.64 16.85
C TYR A 38 -4.57 -14.18 16.83
N LEU A 39 -3.81 -14.49 17.86
CA LEU A 39 -2.41 -14.08 17.97
C LEU A 39 -1.53 -14.71 16.87
N ARG A 40 -1.72 -15.99 16.56
CA ARG A 40 -1.00 -16.65 15.46
C ARG A 40 -1.28 -15.98 14.13
N ARG A 41 -2.54 -15.71 13.85
CA ARG A 41 -2.96 -15.01 12.64
C ARG A 41 -2.39 -13.60 12.59
N LEU A 42 -2.52 -12.83 13.67
CA LEU A 42 -2.00 -11.47 13.76
C LEU A 42 -0.50 -11.41 13.46
N HIS A 43 0.29 -12.35 14.00
CA HIS A 43 1.72 -12.42 13.73
C HIS A 43 2.02 -12.80 12.28
N ILE A 44 1.33 -13.78 11.72
CA ILE A 44 1.51 -14.19 10.32
C ILE A 44 1.16 -13.03 9.39
N ASP A 45 0.04 -12.37 9.62
CA ASP A 45 -0.47 -11.31 8.75
C ASP A 45 0.37 -10.03 8.83
N LEU A 46 0.91 -9.67 10.01
CA LEU A 46 1.68 -8.44 10.20
C LEU A 46 3.20 -8.66 10.13
N ALA A 47 3.70 -9.78 10.62
CA ALA A 47 5.15 -10.04 10.71
C ALA A 47 5.63 -11.12 9.72
N GLY A 48 4.74 -11.73 8.94
CA GLY A 48 5.06 -12.77 7.97
C GLY A 48 5.50 -14.11 8.58
N THR A 49 5.54 -14.23 9.91
CA THR A 49 6.04 -15.41 10.62
C THR A 49 5.14 -15.75 11.80
N ALA A 50 5.07 -17.05 12.13
CA ALA A 50 4.36 -17.49 13.32
C ALA A 50 5.08 -17.00 14.59
N PRO A 51 4.33 -16.66 15.67
CA PRO A 51 4.92 -16.30 16.96
C PRO A 51 5.58 -17.50 17.61
N SER A 52 6.64 -17.28 18.41
CA SER A 52 7.17 -18.29 19.30
C SER A 52 6.16 -18.63 20.40
N ASP A 53 6.33 -19.79 21.05
CA ASP A 53 5.45 -20.19 22.16
C ASP A 53 5.48 -19.17 23.30
N ALA A 54 6.63 -18.58 23.59
CA ALA A 54 6.77 -17.54 24.62
C ALA A 54 5.99 -16.27 24.26
N MET A 55 6.05 -15.81 22.99
CA MET A 55 5.27 -14.66 22.50
C MET A 55 3.78 -14.96 22.56
N LEU A 56 3.39 -16.16 22.18
CA LEU A 56 1.99 -16.59 22.20
C LEU A 56 1.44 -16.58 23.64
N GLN A 57 2.14 -17.19 24.58
CA GLN A 57 1.75 -17.20 26.00
C GLN A 57 1.65 -15.79 26.58
N ALA A 58 2.63 -14.93 26.33
CA ALA A 58 2.60 -13.54 26.78
C ALA A 58 1.39 -12.76 26.19
N GLY A 59 1.10 -12.96 24.92
CA GLY A 59 -0.05 -12.36 24.26
C GLY A 59 -1.39 -12.82 24.85
N VAL A 60 -1.55 -14.12 25.08
CA VAL A 60 -2.75 -14.71 25.73
C VAL A 60 -2.93 -14.13 27.13
N GLN A 61 -1.86 -14.06 27.93
CA GLN A 61 -1.93 -13.46 29.27
C GLN A 61 -2.38 -11.99 29.22
N ARG A 62 -1.91 -11.21 28.26
CA ARG A 62 -2.30 -9.81 28.08
C ARG A 62 -3.78 -9.68 27.69
N LEU A 63 -4.26 -10.54 26.78
CA LEU A 63 -5.67 -10.55 26.37
C LEU A 63 -6.55 -10.97 27.54
N ALA A 64 -6.21 -12.03 28.27
CA ALA A 64 -6.96 -12.51 29.42
C ALA A 64 -7.03 -11.46 30.56
N ALA A 65 -5.90 -10.83 30.89
CA ALA A 65 -5.82 -9.83 31.96
C ALA A 65 -6.68 -8.58 31.69
N ASN A 66 -6.91 -8.25 30.44
CA ASN A 66 -7.65 -7.05 30.01
C ASN A 66 -9.01 -7.36 29.37
N GLY A 67 -9.53 -8.58 29.51
CA GLY A 67 -10.85 -8.96 29.00
C GLY A 67 -10.94 -9.01 27.46
N ASN A 68 -9.83 -9.19 26.74
CA ASN A 68 -9.78 -9.25 25.28
C ASN A 68 -10.50 -8.07 24.57
N ILE A 69 -10.41 -6.88 25.14
CA ILE A 69 -11.02 -5.68 24.56
C ILE A 69 -10.27 -5.19 23.33
N ALA A 70 -10.96 -4.47 22.46
CA ALA A 70 -10.38 -3.90 21.23
C ALA A 70 -9.12 -3.05 21.50
N ALA A 71 -9.03 -2.35 22.63
CA ALA A 71 -7.86 -1.57 23.00
C ALA A 71 -6.60 -2.43 23.22
N THR A 72 -6.74 -3.60 23.85
CA THR A 72 -5.62 -4.55 24.05
C THR A 72 -5.18 -5.14 22.71
N ARG A 73 -6.14 -5.56 21.86
CA ARG A 73 -5.84 -6.04 20.50
C ARG A 73 -5.12 -4.98 19.67
N ARG A 74 -5.56 -3.71 19.77
CA ARG A 74 -4.95 -2.57 19.11
C ARG A 74 -3.51 -2.33 19.57
N ALA A 75 -3.23 -2.45 20.87
CA ALA A 75 -1.88 -2.30 21.41
C ALA A 75 -0.93 -3.40 20.87
N LEU A 76 -1.40 -4.65 20.81
CA LEU A 76 -0.65 -5.77 20.24
C LEU A 76 -0.36 -5.57 18.74
N ALA A 77 -1.36 -5.17 17.96
CA ALA A 77 -1.22 -4.86 16.55
C ALA A 77 -0.19 -3.74 16.32
N LYS A 78 -0.29 -2.66 17.10
CA LYS A 78 0.63 -1.53 17.01
C LYS A 78 2.08 -1.92 17.30
N GLU A 79 2.32 -2.76 18.28
CA GLU A 79 3.67 -3.27 18.59
C GLU A 79 4.25 -4.05 17.41
N LEU A 80 3.46 -4.92 16.77
CA LEU A 80 3.88 -5.68 15.60
C LEU A 80 4.14 -4.76 14.38
N MET A 81 3.29 -3.76 14.17
CA MET A 81 3.48 -2.79 13.08
C MET A 81 4.68 -1.85 13.26
N GLN A 82 5.23 -1.75 14.48
CA GLN A 82 6.48 -1.01 14.73
C GLN A 82 7.73 -1.86 14.46
N ALA A 83 7.58 -3.17 14.30
CA ALA A 83 8.70 -4.06 13.99
C ALA A 83 9.12 -3.95 12.51
N THR A 84 10.39 -4.13 12.23
CA THR A 84 10.93 -4.14 10.86
C THR A 84 10.25 -5.21 9.99
N SER A 85 9.87 -6.34 10.58
CA SER A 85 9.16 -7.41 9.89
C SER A 85 7.84 -6.97 9.23
N PHE A 86 7.09 -6.05 9.84
CA PHE A 86 5.91 -5.46 9.20
C PHE A 86 6.28 -4.67 7.94
N ALA A 87 7.35 -3.90 8.01
CA ALA A 87 7.83 -3.16 6.84
C ALA A 87 8.30 -4.11 5.72
N GLU A 88 8.98 -5.20 6.07
CA GLU A 88 9.41 -6.22 5.12
C GLU A 88 8.22 -6.88 4.42
N VAL A 89 7.18 -7.25 5.17
CA VAL A 89 5.94 -7.81 4.61
C VAL A 89 5.24 -6.80 3.70
N PHE A 90 5.02 -5.58 4.19
CA PHE A 90 4.33 -4.54 3.43
C PHE A 90 5.06 -4.20 2.12
N VAL A 91 6.36 -3.89 2.21
CA VAL A 91 7.16 -3.51 1.05
C VAL A 91 7.37 -4.68 0.10
N GLY A 92 7.53 -5.91 0.62
CA GLY A 92 7.62 -7.11 -0.21
C GLY A 92 6.36 -7.34 -1.06
N GLU A 93 5.19 -7.17 -0.47
CA GLU A 93 3.92 -7.28 -1.22
C GLU A 93 3.72 -6.14 -2.22
N LEU A 94 4.08 -4.92 -1.83
CA LEU A 94 4.07 -3.78 -2.73
C LEU A 94 5.00 -4.03 -3.93
N SER A 95 6.23 -4.48 -3.69
CA SER A 95 7.19 -4.81 -4.74
C SER A 95 6.63 -5.88 -5.68
N ASN A 96 6.09 -6.96 -5.13
CA ASN A 96 5.45 -8.00 -5.94
C ASN A 96 4.32 -7.47 -6.82
N ARG A 97 3.48 -6.59 -6.29
CA ARG A 97 2.36 -5.99 -7.01
C ARG A 97 2.82 -4.98 -8.07
N ALA A 98 3.76 -4.09 -7.71
CA ALA A 98 4.24 -3.04 -8.60
C ALA A 98 5.18 -3.58 -9.70
N LEU A 99 5.96 -4.62 -9.41
CA LEU A 99 6.96 -5.20 -10.30
C LEU A 99 6.58 -6.60 -10.84
N GLU A 100 5.31 -6.99 -10.71
CA GLU A 100 4.75 -8.25 -11.25
C GLU A 100 5.49 -9.51 -10.76
N GLY A 101 5.90 -9.50 -9.50
CA GLY A 101 6.62 -10.61 -8.87
C GLY A 101 8.12 -10.67 -9.18
N GLU A 102 8.65 -9.73 -9.95
CA GLU A 102 10.10 -9.63 -10.16
C GLU A 102 10.80 -8.89 -9.01
N SER A 103 12.07 -9.18 -8.79
CA SER A 103 12.87 -8.40 -7.84
C SER A 103 13.19 -7.00 -8.38
N VAL A 104 13.50 -6.07 -7.46
CA VAL A 104 13.94 -4.71 -7.83
C VAL A 104 15.17 -4.80 -8.74
N GLU A 105 16.13 -5.67 -8.39
CA GLU A 105 17.37 -5.87 -9.15
C GLU A 105 17.06 -6.35 -10.57
N ALA A 106 16.26 -7.43 -10.70
CA ALA A 106 15.92 -8.01 -12.00
C ALA A 106 15.22 -6.98 -12.90
N ARG A 107 14.32 -6.18 -12.33
CA ARG A 107 13.56 -5.17 -13.09
C ARG A 107 14.42 -3.99 -13.52
N ILE A 108 15.32 -3.53 -12.65
CA ILE A 108 16.28 -2.49 -12.99
C ILE A 108 17.29 -2.99 -14.03
N ASP A 109 17.83 -4.21 -13.88
CA ASP A 109 18.74 -4.80 -14.85
C ASP A 109 18.09 -4.91 -16.23
N PHE A 110 16.82 -5.31 -16.27
CA PHE A 110 16.05 -5.32 -17.50
C PHE A 110 15.87 -3.93 -18.09
N ALA A 111 15.50 -2.93 -17.28
CA ALA A 111 15.40 -1.54 -17.72
C ALA A 111 16.74 -1.01 -18.26
N CYS A 112 17.87 -1.32 -17.60
CA CYS A 112 19.20 -1.00 -18.07
C CYS A 112 19.49 -1.63 -19.44
N ALA A 113 19.16 -2.91 -19.63
CA ALA A 113 19.36 -3.60 -20.89
C ALA A 113 18.53 -2.98 -22.03
N VAL A 114 17.28 -2.60 -21.77
CA VAL A 114 16.42 -1.92 -22.75
C VAL A 114 16.96 -0.54 -23.11
N PHE A 115 17.36 0.26 -22.11
CA PHE A 115 17.96 1.57 -22.36
C PHE A 115 19.23 1.49 -23.21
N ARG A 116 20.08 0.50 -22.97
CA ARG A 116 21.28 0.25 -23.80
C ARG A 116 20.94 0.00 -25.25
N VAL A 117 19.94 -0.85 -25.51
CA VAL A 117 19.52 -1.17 -26.88
C VAL A 117 18.90 0.05 -27.58
N VAL A 118 18.11 0.84 -26.87
CA VAL A 118 17.31 1.92 -27.48
C VAL A 118 18.09 3.23 -27.59
N GLN A 119 18.91 3.59 -26.60
CA GLN A 119 19.52 4.91 -26.51
C GLN A 119 21.05 4.90 -26.72
N CYS A 120 21.71 3.80 -26.40
CA CYS A 120 23.18 3.73 -26.50
C CYS A 120 23.67 3.07 -27.77
N ASN A 121 22.84 2.96 -28.80
CA ASN A 121 23.12 2.36 -30.11
C ASN A 121 24.59 2.56 -30.56
N ASN A 122 25.42 1.54 -30.38
CA ASN A 122 26.79 1.41 -30.89
C ASN A 122 27.85 2.46 -30.46
N GLU A 123 27.49 3.51 -29.73
CA GLU A 123 28.45 4.55 -29.27
C GLU A 123 28.98 4.26 -27.87
N CYS A 124 28.26 3.46 -27.08
CA CYS A 124 28.71 3.02 -25.77
C CYS A 124 29.32 1.63 -25.89
N GLY A 125 30.65 1.52 -25.66
CA GLY A 125 31.37 0.24 -25.68
C GLY A 125 30.73 -0.82 -24.76
N GLU A 126 31.17 -2.08 -24.89
CA GLU A 126 30.72 -3.15 -23.99
C GLU A 126 30.94 -2.74 -22.51
N PRO A 127 29.93 -2.89 -21.64
CA PRO A 127 30.11 -2.55 -20.24
C PRO A 127 31.13 -3.45 -19.58
N PRO A 128 31.82 -2.97 -18.53
CA PRO A 128 32.65 -3.85 -17.72
C PRO A 128 31.82 -4.99 -17.12
N ALA A 129 32.43 -6.17 -17.07
CA ALA A 129 31.77 -7.36 -16.54
C ALA A 129 31.39 -7.13 -15.07
N GLY A 130 30.11 -7.13 -14.77
CA GLY A 130 29.60 -7.18 -13.39
C GLY A 130 28.49 -6.18 -13.03
N ASP A 131 28.37 -5.03 -13.65
CA ASP A 131 27.25 -4.10 -13.43
C ASP A 131 26.61 -3.71 -14.77
N PRO A 132 25.38 -4.16 -15.07
CA PRO A 132 24.72 -3.80 -16.30
C PRO A 132 24.43 -2.31 -16.44
N CYS A 133 24.45 -1.55 -15.34
CA CYS A 133 24.24 -0.11 -15.33
C CYS A 133 25.54 0.71 -15.24
N ALA A 134 26.70 0.07 -15.06
CA ALA A 134 27.97 0.75 -15.01
C ALA A 134 28.47 1.10 -16.42
N ASP A 135 29.07 2.28 -16.59
CA ASP A 135 29.88 2.73 -17.73
C ASP A 135 29.24 2.78 -19.13
N CYS A 136 27.93 3.00 -19.23
CA CYS A 136 27.44 3.68 -20.41
C CYS A 136 27.62 5.21 -20.24
N ASN A 137 28.32 5.89 -21.12
CA ASN A 137 28.32 7.35 -21.17
C ASN A 137 26.94 7.96 -21.55
N CYS A 138 25.86 7.21 -21.32
CA CYS A 138 24.50 7.62 -21.61
C CYS A 138 23.85 8.10 -20.31
N ASP A 139 23.43 9.35 -20.28
CA ASP A 139 22.79 10.04 -19.13
C ASP A 139 21.68 9.27 -18.36
N PRO A 140 20.88 8.35 -18.98
CA PRO A 140 19.82 7.65 -18.26
C PRO A 140 20.30 6.60 -17.25
N ILE A 141 21.49 6.02 -17.42
CA ILE A 141 21.94 4.88 -16.59
C ILE A 141 22.29 5.27 -15.16
N PRO A 142 22.95 6.41 -14.88
CA PRO A 142 23.09 6.91 -13.52
C PRO A 142 21.76 7.08 -12.79
N THR A 143 20.69 7.46 -13.50
CA THR A 143 19.35 7.58 -12.96
C THR A 143 18.80 6.22 -12.51
N LEU A 144 18.98 5.17 -13.32
CA LEU A 144 18.54 3.81 -12.97
C LEU A 144 19.28 3.25 -11.74
N ALA A 145 20.57 3.50 -11.62
CA ALA A 145 21.33 3.11 -10.45
C ALA A 145 20.82 3.83 -9.19
N ALA A 146 20.49 5.12 -9.29
CA ALA A 146 19.88 5.88 -8.19
C ALA A 146 18.47 5.37 -7.84
N GLU A 147 17.66 5.05 -8.84
CA GLU A 147 16.33 4.44 -8.63
C GLU A 147 16.44 3.11 -7.90
N ARG A 148 17.40 2.24 -8.28
CA ARG A 148 17.67 0.98 -7.59
C ARG A 148 17.99 1.21 -6.12
N GLU A 149 18.95 2.09 -5.84
CA GLU A 149 19.35 2.42 -4.49
C GLU A 149 18.17 2.98 -3.67
N ASP A 150 17.34 3.81 -4.27
CA ASP A 150 16.16 4.39 -3.65
C ASP A 150 15.12 3.32 -3.32
N LEU A 151 14.81 2.41 -4.25
CA LEU A 151 13.87 1.31 -4.00
C LEU A 151 14.35 0.35 -2.92
N LEU A 152 15.65 0.03 -2.86
CA LEU A 152 16.21 -0.84 -1.82
C LEU A 152 16.14 -0.23 -0.41
N LYS A 153 16.00 1.09 -0.28
CA LYS A 153 15.81 1.78 1.00
C LYS A 153 14.35 1.80 1.47
N THR A 154 13.39 1.46 0.64
CA THR A 154 11.96 1.60 0.94
C THR A 154 11.53 0.90 2.22
N THR A 155 12.04 -0.30 2.50
CA THR A 155 11.74 -1.05 3.74
C THR A 155 12.22 -0.30 4.99
N VAL A 156 13.43 0.23 4.95
CA VAL A 156 14.01 1.00 6.07
C VAL A 156 13.25 2.30 6.28
N ASP A 157 12.91 2.99 5.20
CA ASP A 157 12.19 4.26 5.25
C ASP A 157 10.76 4.06 5.78
N PHE A 158 10.08 3.01 5.32
CA PHE A 158 8.76 2.65 5.84
C PHE A 158 8.82 2.28 7.33
N ALA A 159 9.78 1.46 7.75
CA ALA A 159 10.01 1.14 9.16
C ALA A 159 10.33 2.39 10.01
N SER A 160 10.97 3.39 9.42
CA SER A 160 11.31 4.68 10.05
C SER A 160 10.17 5.70 10.06
N GLY A 161 8.99 5.35 9.52
CA GLY A 161 7.79 6.19 9.59
C GLY A 161 7.38 6.88 8.30
N ALA A 162 8.00 6.58 7.16
CA ALA A 162 7.49 7.02 5.87
C ALA A 162 6.07 6.46 5.66
N SER A 163 5.16 7.23 5.07
CA SER A 163 3.80 6.77 4.78
C SER A 163 3.77 5.71 3.69
N SER A 164 2.75 4.85 3.70
CA SER A 164 2.55 3.85 2.65
C SER A 164 2.47 4.49 1.26
N SER A 165 1.75 5.60 1.12
CA SER A 165 1.63 6.29 -0.16
C SER A 165 2.94 6.88 -0.66
N SER A 166 3.83 7.34 0.23
CA SER A 166 5.14 7.83 -0.19
C SER A 166 6.02 6.71 -0.74
N ILE A 167 5.95 5.51 -0.14
CA ILE A 167 6.65 4.33 -0.63
C ILE A 167 6.06 3.88 -1.98
N GLU A 168 4.74 3.79 -2.09
CA GLU A 168 4.06 3.40 -3.33
C GLU A 168 4.36 4.37 -4.50
N ARG A 169 4.39 5.67 -4.22
CA ARG A 169 4.81 6.69 -5.20
C ARG A 169 6.22 6.46 -5.73
N ARG A 170 7.17 6.10 -4.87
CA ARG A 170 8.55 5.80 -5.28
C ARG A 170 8.58 4.68 -6.30
N TYR A 171 7.86 3.57 -6.05
CA TYR A 171 7.72 2.50 -7.04
C TYR A 171 7.12 3.00 -8.35
N ALA A 172 5.99 3.70 -8.29
CA ALA A 172 5.30 4.20 -9.48
C ALA A 172 6.15 5.18 -10.30
N GLN A 173 7.01 5.97 -9.66
CA GLN A 173 7.86 6.97 -10.33
C GLN A 173 9.06 6.37 -11.06
N THR A 174 9.44 5.12 -10.76
CA THR A 174 10.65 4.53 -11.32
C THR A 174 10.50 4.10 -12.78
N SER A 175 11.62 4.07 -13.48
CA SER A 175 11.72 3.47 -14.79
C SER A 175 11.43 1.97 -14.76
N ALA A 176 11.77 1.28 -13.66
CA ALA A 176 11.47 -0.14 -13.44
C ALA A 176 9.97 -0.43 -13.50
N PHE A 177 9.13 0.46 -12.97
CA PHE A 177 7.68 0.34 -13.07
C PHE A 177 7.17 0.56 -14.50
N ARG A 178 7.73 1.55 -15.21
CA ARG A 178 7.24 1.97 -16.53
C ARG A 178 7.75 1.10 -17.68
N PHE A 179 8.99 0.59 -17.60
CA PHE A 179 9.59 -0.18 -18.68
C PHE A 179 9.24 -1.68 -18.61
N PRO A 180 9.04 -2.34 -19.75
CA PRO A 180 9.04 -1.87 -21.13
C PRO A 180 7.64 -1.54 -21.67
N LEU A 181 6.76 -0.98 -20.87
CA LEU A 181 5.36 -0.81 -21.22
C LEU A 181 5.14 0.29 -22.26
N ALA A 182 4.23 0.04 -23.20
CA ALA A 182 3.57 1.11 -23.93
C ALA A 182 2.76 1.99 -22.93
N PRO A 183 2.48 3.25 -23.26
CA PRO A 183 1.74 4.15 -22.36
C PRO A 183 0.40 3.61 -21.89
N GLU A 184 -0.30 2.83 -22.72
CA GLU A 184 -1.53 2.14 -22.37
C GLU A 184 -1.28 1.05 -21.30
N GLY A 185 -0.19 0.31 -21.41
CA GLY A 185 0.23 -0.67 -20.42
C GLY A 185 0.67 -0.05 -19.10
N VAL A 186 1.23 1.18 -19.12
CA VAL A 186 1.49 1.95 -17.89
C VAL A 186 0.17 2.27 -17.19
N ALA A 187 -0.88 2.65 -17.94
CA ALA A 187 -2.21 2.90 -17.38
C ALA A 187 -2.78 1.63 -16.70
N GLU A 188 -2.74 0.50 -17.40
CA GLU A 188 -3.22 -0.78 -16.85
C GLU A 188 -2.50 -1.14 -15.56
N ARG A 189 -1.18 -1.11 -15.55
CA ARG A 189 -0.37 -1.41 -14.37
C ARG A 189 -0.63 -0.45 -13.22
N LEU A 190 -0.74 0.85 -13.48
CA LEU A 190 -1.01 1.86 -12.46
C LEU A 190 -2.34 1.62 -11.75
N PHE A 191 -3.37 1.28 -12.53
CA PHE A 191 -4.70 1.02 -11.99
C PHE A 191 -4.78 -0.32 -11.26
N GLU A 192 -4.20 -1.37 -11.78
CA GLU A 192 -4.16 -2.68 -11.11
C GLU A 192 -3.35 -2.63 -9.83
N ALA A 193 -2.14 -2.06 -9.88
CA ALA A 193 -1.24 -2.05 -8.74
C ALA A 193 -1.70 -1.15 -7.59
N PHE A 194 -2.28 0.03 -7.89
CA PHE A 194 -2.56 1.04 -6.86
C PHE A 194 -4.03 1.38 -6.68
N LEU A 195 -4.89 1.09 -7.66
CA LEU A 195 -6.33 1.32 -7.54
C LEU A 195 -7.14 0.01 -7.44
N GLY A 196 -6.48 -1.16 -7.57
CA GLY A 196 -7.10 -2.47 -7.40
C GLY A 196 -8.25 -2.76 -8.36
N ARG A 197 -8.26 -2.11 -9.53
CA ARG A 197 -9.28 -2.26 -10.56
C ARG A 197 -8.72 -2.11 -11.97
N PRO A 198 -9.37 -2.65 -12.98
CA PRO A 198 -9.03 -2.37 -14.37
C PRO A 198 -9.23 -0.88 -14.70
N VAL A 199 -8.44 -0.39 -15.65
CA VAL A 199 -8.56 0.96 -16.19
C VAL A 199 -9.70 1.01 -17.23
N GLU A 200 -10.49 2.08 -17.22
CA GLU A 200 -11.51 2.33 -18.25
C GLU A 200 -10.88 2.92 -19.51
N ALA A 201 -11.50 2.71 -20.68
CA ALA A 201 -10.94 3.15 -21.97
C ALA A 201 -10.67 4.67 -22.07
N GLU A 202 -11.47 5.50 -21.40
CA GLU A 202 -11.25 6.94 -21.35
C GLU A 202 -10.10 7.31 -20.43
N GLU A 203 -10.02 6.67 -19.25
CA GLU A 203 -8.92 6.83 -18.30
C GLU A 203 -7.60 6.39 -18.95
N GLN A 204 -7.59 5.25 -19.63
CA GLN A 204 -6.41 4.72 -20.33
C GLN A 204 -5.87 5.73 -21.35
N ARG A 205 -6.74 6.32 -22.17
CA ARG A 205 -6.33 7.35 -23.13
C ARG A 205 -5.76 8.59 -22.45
N ASN A 206 -6.41 9.08 -21.39
CA ASN A 206 -5.93 10.25 -20.66
C ASN A 206 -4.58 9.99 -19.96
N VAL A 207 -4.42 8.81 -19.35
CA VAL A 207 -3.15 8.40 -18.76
C VAL A 207 -2.06 8.29 -19.83
N ALA A 208 -2.34 7.64 -20.97
CA ALA A 208 -1.38 7.52 -22.07
C ALA A 208 -0.92 8.89 -22.56
N MET A 209 -1.81 9.85 -22.71
CA MET A 209 -1.45 11.23 -23.09
C MET A 209 -0.55 11.90 -22.04
N MET A 210 -0.79 11.71 -20.74
CA MET A 210 0.07 12.24 -19.68
C MET A 210 1.44 11.53 -19.63
N VAL A 211 1.50 10.24 -19.94
CA VAL A 211 2.77 9.48 -20.03
C VAL A 211 3.65 10.00 -21.17
N PHE A 212 3.05 10.31 -22.33
CA PHE A 212 3.77 10.96 -23.44
C PHE A 212 4.16 12.41 -23.12
N GLY A 213 3.40 13.07 -22.28
CA GLY A 213 3.56 14.49 -21.96
C GLY A 213 2.92 15.41 -23.00
N SER A 214 2.67 16.66 -22.61
CA SER A 214 2.14 17.67 -23.50
C SER A 214 3.23 18.19 -24.44
N PHE A 215 2.94 18.26 -25.74
CA PHE A 215 3.79 18.90 -26.74
C PHE A 215 3.78 20.43 -26.66
N ILE A 216 2.82 21.01 -25.96
CA ILE A 216 2.68 22.46 -25.77
C ILE A 216 3.06 22.77 -24.32
N PRO A 217 4.08 23.57 -24.04
CA PRO A 217 4.46 23.96 -22.68
C PRO A 217 3.27 24.51 -21.90
N ASN A 218 3.12 24.05 -20.67
CA ASN A 218 2.04 24.43 -19.74
C ASN A 218 0.60 24.14 -20.20
N SER A 219 0.43 23.26 -21.22
CA SER A 219 -0.88 22.79 -21.64
C SER A 219 -1.18 21.42 -21.01
N PRO A 220 -2.43 21.14 -20.55
CA PRO A 220 -2.79 19.82 -20.05
C PRO A 220 -2.69 18.79 -21.20
N ALA A 221 -2.20 17.60 -20.88
CA ALA A 221 -2.17 16.45 -21.79
C ALA A 221 -3.41 15.57 -21.62
N GLY A 222 -3.90 15.42 -20.38
CA GLY A 222 -5.04 14.55 -20.09
C GLY A 222 -5.85 15.02 -18.88
N LEU A 223 -6.98 14.36 -18.64
CA LEU A 223 -7.89 14.59 -17.52
C LEU A 223 -8.13 13.28 -16.78
N LEU A 224 -7.77 13.19 -15.50
CA LEU A 224 -8.03 12.03 -14.65
C LEU A 224 -8.58 12.48 -13.31
N PHE A 225 -9.64 11.83 -12.83
CA PHE A 225 -10.32 12.15 -11.57
C PHE A 225 -10.64 13.65 -11.43
N HIS A 226 -11.17 14.25 -12.50
CA HIS A 226 -11.49 15.69 -12.60
C HIS A 226 -10.30 16.64 -12.46
N ARG A 227 -9.08 16.16 -12.62
CA ARG A 227 -7.85 16.95 -12.56
C ARG A 227 -7.07 16.83 -13.86
N HIS A 228 -6.60 17.98 -14.36
CA HIS A 228 -5.74 18.03 -15.52
C HIS A 228 -4.28 17.75 -15.14
N GLY A 229 -3.59 17.00 -15.99
CA GLY A 229 -2.16 16.75 -15.88
C GLY A 229 -1.47 16.89 -17.23
N ALA A 230 -0.23 17.38 -17.25
CA ALA A 230 0.56 17.62 -18.45
C ALA A 230 1.65 16.56 -18.68
N ASN A 231 2.02 15.81 -17.68
CA ASN A 231 3.14 14.86 -17.72
C ASN A 231 2.96 13.73 -16.70
N TYR A 232 3.91 12.78 -16.73
CA TYR A 232 3.89 11.61 -15.84
C TYR A 232 3.96 11.96 -14.36
N GLN A 233 4.75 12.97 -13.99
CA GLN A 233 4.85 13.38 -12.57
C GLN A 233 3.53 13.89 -12.03
N GLU A 234 2.82 14.71 -12.81
CA GLU A 234 1.51 15.21 -12.44
C GLU A 234 0.45 14.09 -12.44
N LEU A 235 0.57 13.10 -13.35
CA LEU A 235 -0.26 11.90 -13.30
C LEU A 235 -0.11 11.17 -11.96
N ILE A 236 1.11 10.91 -11.51
CA ILE A 236 1.38 10.26 -10.23
C ILE A 236 0.78 11.08 -9.08
N ASP A 237 0.94 12.40 -9.10
CA ASP A 237 0.34 13.27 -8.07
C ASP A 237 -1.20 13.24 -8.08
N ILE A 238 -1.81 13.18 -9.27
CA ILE A 238 -3.25 13.03 -9.40
C ILE A 238 -3.73 11.72 -8.80
N VAL A 239 -3.08 10.61 -9.17
CA VAL A 239 -3.48 9.27 -8.69
C VAL A 239 -3.38 9.18 -7.17
N PHE A 240 -2.21 9.46 -6.60
CA PHE A 240 -1.93 9.22 -5.17
C PHE A 240 -2.59 10.22 -4.21
N THR A 241 -3.17 11.32 -4.72
CA THR A 241 -3.96 12.26 -3.91
C THR A 241 -5.47 12.16 -4.18
N SER A 242 -5.87 11.19 -5.03
CA SER A 242 -7.28 11.01 -5.41
C SER A 242 -8.10 10.29 -4.34
N GLU A 243 -9.42 10.49 -4.38
CA GLU A 243 -10.36 9.68 -3.61
C GLU A 243 -10.33 8.20 -4.02
N PRO A 244 -10.33 7.83 -5.34
CA PRO A 244 -10.20 6.44 -5.76
C PRO A 244 -8.98 5.71 -5.19
N TYR A 245 -7.84 6.38 -5.02
CA TYR A 245 -6.67 5.77 -4.39
C TYR A 245 -6.88 5.50 -2.90
N ARG A 246 -7.48 6.45 -2.16
CA ARG A 246 -7.79 6.23 -0.74
C ARG A 246 -8.80 5.10 -0.55
N ASP A 247 -9.81 5.03 -1.40
CA ASP A 247 -10.81 3.96 -1.39
C ASP A 247 -10.17 2.60 -1.68
N ALA A 248 -9.30 2.52 -2.69
CA ALA A 248 -8.57 1.31 -3.00
C ALA A 248 -7.63 0.87 -1.86
N THR A 249 -6.99 1.83 -1.18
CA THR A 249 -6.16 1.55 0.00
C THR A 249 -6.99 0.92 1.12
N VAL A 250 -8.16 1.45 1.41
CA VAL A 250 -9.08 0.91 2.42
C VAL A 250 -9.59 -0.47 2.01
N ASP A 251 -10.12 -0.61 0.78
CA ASP A 251 -10.61 -1.88 0.25
C ASP A 251 -9.52 -2.97 0.27
N GLY A 252 -8.29 -2.60 -0.07
CA GLY A 252 -7.14 -3.50 -0.03
C GLY A 252 -6.88 -4.06 1.38
N VAL A 253 -6.98 -3.24 2.42
CA VAL A 253 -6.85 -3.68 3.81
C VAL A 253 -7.99 -4.65 4.19
N PHE A 254 -9.23 -4.30 3.86
CA PHE A 254 -10.38 -5.17 4.16
C PHE A 254 -10.31 -6.51 3.42
N LEU A 255 -9.94 -6.50 2.14
CA LEU A 255 -9.75 -7.73 1.37
C LEU A 255 -8.64 -8.61 1.95
N ARG A 256 -7.53 -8.02 2.34
CA ARG A 256 -6.38 -8.74 2.89
C ARG A 256 -6.69 -9.37 4.24
N TYR A 257 -7.23 -8.61 5.18
CA TYR A 257 -7.36 -9.04 6.57
C TYR A 257 -8.74 -9.65 6.90
N LEU A 258 -9.79 -9.27 6.18
CA LEU A 258 -11.16 -9.77 6.42
C LEU A 258 -11.71 -10.62 5.26
N GLY A 259 -10.99 -10.71 4.13
CA GLY A 259 -11.43 -11.48 2.96
C GLY A 259 -12.65 -10.89 2.25
N ARG A 260 -13.01 -9.65 2.56
CA ARG A 260 -14.13 -8.92 1.94
C ARG A 260 -13.77 -7.47 1.64
N ARG A 261 -14.51 -6.84 0.75
CA ARG A 261 -14.42 -5.37 0.59
C ARG A 261 -15.03 -4.65 1.78
N ALA A 262 -14.60 -3.41 1.99
CA ALA A 262 -15.23 -2.51 2.95
C ALA A 262 -16.69 -2.24 2.58
N MET A 263 -17.56 -2.22 3.58
CA MET A 263 -18.94 -1.75 3.36
C MET A 263 -18.94 -0.24 3.09
N PRO A 264 -19.95 0.32 2.40
CA PRO A 264 -19.95 1.75 2.04
C PRO A 264 -19.71 2.70 3.22
N ALA A 265 -20.24 2.40 4.40
CA ALA A 265 -20.03 3.21 5.60
C ALA A 265 -18.58 3.09 6.14
N GLU A 266 -17.98 1.89 6.11
CA GLU A 266 -16.59 1.65 6.48
C GLU A 266 -15.65 2.34 5.49
N LEU A 267 -15.91 2.18 4.19
CA LEU A 267 -15.13 2.81 3.13
C LEU A 267 -15.12 4.32 3.32
N HIS A 268 -16.29 4.95 3.44
CA HIS A 268 -16.39 6.38 3.64
C HIS A 268 -15.67 6.85 4.92
N HIS A 269 -15.85 6.14 6.03
CA HIS A 269 -15.24 6.49 7.31
C HIS A 269 -13.69 6.44 7.22
N PHE A 270 -13.15 5.34 6.73
CA PHE A 270 -11.70 5.16 6.68
C PHE A 270 -11.05 6.01 5.60
N SER A 271 -11.64 6.13 4.41
CA SER A 271 -11.11 7.00 3.34
C SER A 271 -11.09 8.47 3.75
N ALA A 272 -12.12 8.94 4.49
CA ALA A 272 -12.14 10.30 5.02
C ALA A 272 -11.12 10.53 6.15
N SER A 273 -10.69 9.48 6.85
CA SER A 273 -9.68 9.56 7.91
C SER A 273 -8.24 9.60 7.40
N LEU A 274 -8.02 9.16 6.14
CA LEU A 274 -6.69 9.19 5.52
C LEU A 274 -6.33 10.62 5.11
N ASP A 275 -5.07 11.02 5.36
CA ASP A 275 -4.55 12.28 4.84
C ASP A 275 -4.61 12.28 3.30
N ALA A 276 -5.26 13.28 2.73
CA ALA A 276 -5.44 13.38 1.28
C ALA A 276 -4.12 13.58 0.52
N ALA A 277 -3.14 14.23 1.13
CA ALA A 277 -1.84 14.48 0.52
C ALA A 277 -0.87 13.30 0.68
N ASN A 278 -0.98 12.59 1.77
CA ASN A 278 -0.04 11.54 2.17
C ASN A 278 -0.73 10.40 2.94
N PRO A 279 -1.62 9.64 2.29
CA PRO A 279 -2.33 8.54 2.94
C PRO A 279 -1.38 7.51 3.55
N ASP A 280 -1.68 7.07 4.78
CA ASP A 280 -0.94 6.01 5.46
C ASP A 280 -1.87 4.89 5.89
N VAL A 281 -1.63 3.70 5.38
CA VAL A 281 -2.44 2.51 5.60
C VAL A 281 -2.45 2.02 7.05
N ARG A 282 -1.44 2.36 7.86
CA ARG A 282 -1.24 1.79 9.21
C ARG A 282 -2.45 1.97 10.12
N GLY A 283 -3.08 3.14 10.08
CA GLY A 283 -4.26 3.41 10.90
C GLY A 283 -5.45 2.51 10.55
N VAL A 284 -5.64 2.23 9.27
CA VAL A 284 -6.71 1.32 8.79
C VAL A 284 -6.39 -0.13 9.18
N VAL A 285 -5.15 -0.57 8.97
CA VAL A 285 -4.68 -1.90 9.38
C VAL A 285 -4.89 -2.10 10.88
N GLU A 286 -4.42 -1.17 11.71
CA GLU A 286 -4.59 -1.21 13.18
C GLU A 286 -6.07 -1.38 13.57
N ALA A 287 -6.95 -0.60 12.96
CA ALA A 287 -8.39 -0.67 13.25
C ALA A 287 -9.00 -2.01 12.86
N VAL A 288 -8.68 -2.50 11.66
CA VAL A 288 -9.23 -3.74 11.10
C VAL A 288 -8.75 -4.96 11.88
N VAL A 289 -7.44 -5.12 12.12
CA VAL A 289 -6.92 -6.31 12.81
C VAL A 289 -7.22 -6.33 14.31
N SER A 290 -7.61 -5.19 14.90
CA SER A 290 -8.10 -5.12 16.28
C SER A 290 -9.61 -5.28 16.42
N SER A 291 -10.36 -5.37 15.30
CA SER A 291 -11.80 -5.51 15.29
C SER A 291 -12.27 -6.87 15.85
N GLN A 292 -13.54 -6.96 16.24
CA GLN A 292 -14.13 -8.23 16.63
C GLN A 292 -14.24 -9.18 15.43
N GLU A 293 -14.58 -8.65 14.25
CA GLU A 293 -14.69 -9.46 13.02
C GLU A 293 -13.39 -10.19 12.69
N TYR A 294 -12.24 -9.50 12.81
CA TYR A 294 -10.92 -10.14 12.58
C TYR A 294 -10.59 -11.17 13.67
N PHE A 295 -10.98 -10.92 14.92
CA PHE A 295 -10.78 -11.84 16.02
C PHE A 295 -11.57 -13.15 15.83
N ASP A 296 -12.81 -13.07 15.34
CA ASP A 296 -13.74 -14.19 15.21
C ASP A 296 -13.44 -15.11 14.00
N GLN A 297 -12.57 -14.70 13.07
CA GLN A 297 -12.12 -15.52 11.95
C GLN A 297 -11.07 -16.55 12.35
#